data_7956adce2152efa9861ae6eebda5810a
#
_entry.id   7956adce2152efa9861ae6eebda5810a
#
_cell.length_a   1.000
_cell.length_b   1.000
_cell.length_c   1.000
_cell.angle_alpha   90.00
_cell.angle_beta   90.00
_cell.angle_gamma   90.00
#
_symmetry.space_group_name_H-M   'P 1'
#
loop_
_entity.id
_entity.type
_entity.pdbx_description
1 polymer ?
#
loop_
_entity_poly.entity_id
_entity_poly.type
_entity_poly.pdbx_seq_one_letter_code
_entity_poly.pdbx_strand_id
1 'polypeptide(L)'
;MAADSDNNKHDAILRIPVTVQVVLGSAKMPVSHLMKLGRGAVVALDQRVGEPVNIVVNGRIVARGEVVVVDEDNSRFGVSLTEIVGSADVDAFS
;
A
#
# COMPACT_ATOMS: atom_id res chain seq x y z
N MET A 1 30.42 -15.82 13.22
CA MET A 1 29.89 -16.80 12.26
C MET A 1 30.21 -16.36 10.87
N ALA A 2 30.66 -17.27 10.05
CA ALA A 2 31.04 -16.93 8.68
C ALA A 2 29.87 -16.38 7.88
N ALA A 3 28.66 -16.82 8.21
CA ALA A 3 27.46 -16.35 7.57
C ALA A 3 27.18 -14.87 7.87
N ASP A 4 27.74 -14.36 8.95
CA ASP A 4 27.44 -12.99 9.37
C ASP A 4 28.02 -11.94 8.43
N SER A 5 29.18 -12.21 7.83
CA SER A 5 29.79 -11.22 6.95
C SER A 5 29.02 -11.08 5.64
N ASP A 6 28.48 -12.17 5.11
CA ASP A 6 27.60 -12.10 3.95
C ASP A 6 26.23 -11.54 4.36
N ASN A 7 25.77 -11.94 5.53
CA ASN A 7 24.50 -11.47 6.07
C ASN A 7 24.50 -9.97 6.36
N ASN A 8 25.66 -9.39 6.67
CA ASN A 8 25.74 -7.97 6.93
C ASN A 8 25.36 -7.13 5.73
N LYS A 9 25.78 -7.54 4.53
CA LYS A 9 25.36 -6.83 3.32
C LYS A 9 23.88 -7.01 3.06
N HIS A 10 23.38 -8.22 3.21
CA HIS A 10 21.95 -8.50 3.05
C HIS A 10 21.14 -7.80 4.13
N ASP A 11 21.64 -7.78 5.37
CA ASP A 11 20.96 -7.09 6.45
C ASP A 11 20.85 -5.60 6.17
N ALA A 12 21.90 -4.99 5.66
CA ALA A 12 21.87 -3.56 5.35
C ALA A 12 20.84 -3.27 4.27
N ILE A 13 20.78 -4.10 3.24
CA ILE A 13 19.79 -3.95 2.17
C ILE A 13 18.37 -4.20 2.70
N LEU A 14 18.22 -5.25 3.51
CA LEU A 14 16.92 -5.62 4.04
C LEU A 14 16.40 -4.63 5.07
N ARG A 15 17.26 -3.80 5.63
CA ARG A 15 16.87 -2.79 6.60
C ARG A 15 16.57 -1.43 5.98
N ILE A 16 16.76 -1.29 4.69
CA ILE A 16 16.40 -0.05 4.01
C ILE A 16 14.88 0.09 4.08
N PRO A 17 14.38 1.17 4.68
CA PRO A 17 12.94 1.36 4.73
C PRO A 17 12.38 1.67 3.35
N VAL A 18 11.23 1.11 3.07
CA VAL A 18 10.48 1.43 1.85
C VAL A 18 9.10 1.92 2.26
N THR A 19 8.52 2.76 1.42
CA THR A 19 7.17 3.25 1.67
C THR A 19 6.19 2.31 1.02
N VAL A 20 5.27 1.81 1.82
CA VAL A 20 4.16 0.99 1.37
C VAL A 20 2.92 1.87 1.31
N GLN A 21 2.31 1.94 0.15
CA GLN A 21 1.11 2.75 -0.05
C GLN A 21 -0.09 1.84 -0.23
N VAL A 22 -1.20 2.24 0.37
CA VAL A 22 -2.47 1.54 0.20
C VAL A 22 -3.37 2.45 -0.63
N VAL A 23 -3.74 1.99 -1.81
CA VAL A 23 -4.55 2.78 -2.73
C VAL A 23 -6.01 2.39 -2.52
N LEU A 24 -6.77 3.34 -1.99
CA LEU A 24 -8.17 3.10 -1.64
C LEU A 24 -9.14 3.27 -2.81
N GLY A 25 -8.67 3.80 -3.93
CA GLY A 25 -9.52 4.01 -5.08
C GLY A 25 -9.20 5.31 -5.78
N SER A 26 -10.02 5.66 -6.75
CA SER A 26 -9.85 6.84 -7.57
C SER A 26 -11.19 7.52 -7.80
N ALA A 27 -11.11 8.78 -8.14
CA ALA A 27 -12.29 9.55 -8.55
C ALA A 27 -11.92 10.40 -9.75
N LYS A 28 -12.87 10.62 -10.62
CA LYS A 28 -12.69 11.52 -11.75
C LYS A 28 -13.69 12.66 -11.62
N MET A 29 -13.22 13.87 -11.83
CA MET A 29 -14.08 15.02 -11.76
C MET A 29 -13.54 16.16 -12.63
N PRO A 30 -14.42 17.04 -13.12
CA PRO A 30 -13.95 18.23 -13.83
C PRO A 30 -13.11 19.12 -12.91
N VAL A 31 -12.17 19.85 -13.49
CA VAL A 31 -11.34 20.78 -12.73
C VAL A 31 -12.22 21.82 -12.04
N SER A 32 -13.29 22.26 -12.69
CA SER A 32 -14.21 23.21 -12.10
C SER A 32 -14.83 22.71 -10.81
N HIS A 33 -15.09 21.41 -10.72
CA HIS A 33 -15.60 20.81 -9.50
C HIS A 33 -14.53 20.71 -8.42
N LEU A 34 -13.32 20.33 -8.84
CA LEU A 34 -12.19 20.22 -7.93
C LEU A 34 -11.92 21.56 -7.24
N MET A 35 -12.00 22.64 -7.98
CA MET A 35 -11.75 23.98 -7.43
C MET A 35 -12.79 24.45 -6.43
N LYS A 36 -13.93 23.80 -6.41
CA LYS A 36 -15.02 24.13 -5.46
C LYS A 36 -14.95 23.28 -4.19
N LEU A 37 -14.04 22.34 -4.11
CA LEU A 37 -13.90 21.51 -2.92
C LEU A 37 -13.33 22.35 -1.78
N GLY A 38 -13.89 22.17 -0.61
CA GLY A 38 -13.44 22.85 0.58
C GLY A 38 -13.49 21.93 1.78
N ARG A 39 -13.26 22.49 2.95
CA ARG A 39 -13.25 21.71 4.18
C ARG A 39 -14.61 21.02 4.34
N GLY A 40 -14.58 19.72 4.62
CA GLY A 40 -15.76 18.91 4.80
C GLY A 40 -16.32 18.31 3.52
N ALA A 41 -15.77 18.66 2.36
CA ALA A 41 -16.18 18.06 1.12
C ALA A 41 -15.87 16.56 1.12
N VAL A 42 -16.71 15.78 0.46
CA VAL A 42 -16.52 14.34 0.36
C VAL A 42 -16.27 13.99 -1.10
N VAL A 43 -15.19 13.26 -1.34
CA VAL A 43 -14.86 12.76 -2.66
C VAL A 43 -15.20 11.29 -2.69
N ALA A 44 -16.17 10.91 -3.50
CA ALA A 44 -16.55 9.50 -3.64
C ALA A 44 -15.51 8.78 -4.51
N LEU A 45 -15.09 7.62 -4.05
CA LEU A 45 -14.12 6.79 -4.76
C LEU A 45 -14.86 5.70 -5.54
N ASP A 46 -14.17 5.18 -6.55
CA ASP A 46 -14.69 4.09 -7.37
C ASP A 46 -14.64 2.73 -6.68
N GLN A 47 -13.98 2.66 -5.53
CA GLN A 47 -13.83 1.44 -4.76
C GLN A 47 -15.04 1.23 -3.86
N ARG A 48 -15.57 0.02 -3.83
CA ARG A 48 -16.66 -0.35 -2.96
C ARG A 48 -16.16 -0.84 -1.62
N VAL A 49 -16.94 -0.62 -0.57
CA VAL A 49 -16.62 -1.14 0.75
C VAL A 49 -16.59 -2.67 0.68
N GLY A 50 -15.51 -3.26 1.21
CA GLY A 50 -15.34 -4.70 1.22
C GLY A 50 -14.58 -5.25 0.03
N GLU A 51 -14.35 -4.45 -1.01
CA GLU A 51 -13.50 -4.87 -2.11
C GLU A 51 -12.02 -4.75 -1.74
N PRO A 52 -11.16 -5.67 -2.25
CA PRO A 52 -9.73 -5.58 -1.97
C PRO A 52 -9.13 -4.28 -2.51
N VAL A 53 -8.18 -3.74 -1.78
CA VAL A 53 -7.44 -2.56 -2.19
C VAL A 53 -6.02 -2.96 -2.62
N ASN A 54 -5.40 -2.14 -3.43
CA ASN A 54 -4.06 -2.40 -3.93
C ASN A 54 -3.02 -1.87 -2.97
N ILE A 55 -1.97 -2.66 -2.79
CA ILE A 55 -0.82 -2.28 -1.98
C ILE A 55 0.34 -2.07 -2.93
N VAL A 56 0.93 -0.89 -2.86
CA VAL A 56 1.89 -0.40 -3.85
C VAL A 56 3.20 -0.09 -3.16
N VAL A 57 4.29 -0.55 -3.74
CA VAL A 57 5.65 -0.22 -3.32
C VAL A 57 6.41 0.23 -4.56
N ASN A 58 7.01 1.41 -4.50
CA ASN A 58 7.75 1.99 -5.62
C ASN A 58 6.94 2.04 -6.91
N GLY A 59 5.66 2.39 -6.80
CA GLY A 59 4.79 2.50 -7.97
C GLY A 59 4.31 1.18 -8.54
N ARG A 60 4.61 0.06 -7.90
CA ARG A 60 4.18 -1.27 -8.35
C ARG A 60 3.19 -1.88 -7.38
N ILE A 61 2.17 -2.51 -7.91
CA ILE A 61 1.22 -3.26 -7.10
C ILE A 61 1.90 -4.57 -6.69
N VAL A 62 2.11 -4.75 -5.40
CA VAL A 62 2.79 -5.94 -4.87
C VAL A 62 1.83 -6.88 -4.16
N ALA A 63 0.67 -6.39 -3.76
CA ALA A 63 -0.30 -7.20 -3.03
C ALA A 63 -1.68 -6.56 -3.11
N ARG A 64 -2.66 -7.29 -2.66
CA ARG A 64 -4.01 -6.80 -2.42
C ARG A 64 -4.45 -7.23 -1.04
N GLY A 65 -5.37 -6.49 -0.48
CA GLY A 65 -5.84 -6.83 0.85
C GLY A 65 -7.09 -6.08 1.21
N GLU A 66 -7.56 -6.34 2.41
CA GLU A 66 -8.74 -5.69 2.96
C GLU A 66 -8.31 -4.74 4.07
N VAL A 67 -8.93 -3.57 4.10
CA VAL A 67 -8.68 -2.59 5.16
C VAL A 67 -9.29 -3.11 6.45
N VAL A 68 -8.50 -3.12 7.51
CA VAL A 68 -8.92 -3.58 8.82
C VAL A 68 -8.53 -2.55 9.87
N VAL A 69 -9.13 -2.64 11.03
CA VAL A 69 -8.72 -1.83 12.18
C VAL A 69 -7.83 -2.68 13.05
N VAL A 70 -6.58 -2.24 13.24
CA VAL A 70 -5.58 -3.02 13.99
C VAL A 70 -5.44 -2.57 15.44
N ASP A 71 -5.92 -1.37 15.74
CA ASP A 71 -5.86 -0.82 17.08
C ASP A 71 -7.12 -0.01 17.32
N GLU A 72 -8.09 -0.61 17.98
CA GLU A 72 -9.39 0.02 18.19
C GLU A 72 -9.28 1.26 19.08
N ASP A 73 -8.37 1.23 20.05
CA ASP A 73 -8.19 2.37 20.95
C ASP A 73 -7.69 3.60 20.23
N ASN A 74 -6.80 3.42 19.26
CA ASN A 74 -6.23 4.52 18.49
C ASN A 74 -6.86 4.64 17.10
N SER A 75 -7.78 3.77 16.77
CA SER A 75 -8.46 3.76 15.47
C SER A 75 -7.48 3.70 14.30
N ARG A 76 -6.42 2.92 14.45
CA ARG A 76 -5.42 2.76 13.41
C ARG A 76 -5.88 1.74 12.39
N PHE A 77 -5.70 2.06 11.12
CA PHE A 77 -6.01 1.15 10.04
C PHE A 77 -4.81 0.30 9.69
N GLY A 78 -5.07 -0.90 9.23
CA GLY A 78 -4.09 -1.76 8.63
C GLY A 78 -4.69 -2.43 7.41
N VAL A 79 -3.94 -3.32 6.78
CA VAL A 79 -4.42 -4.08 5.65
C VAL A 79 -4.10 -5.54 5.88
N SER A 80 -5.14 -6.38 5.81
CA SER A 80 -4.99 -7.82 5.85
C SER A 80 -4.79 -8.31 4.42
N LEU A 81 -3.63 -8.89 4.14
CA LEU A 81 -3.32 -9.31 2.78
C LEU A 81 -4.17 -10.50 2.37
N THR A 82 -4.79 -10.40 1.21
CA THR A 82 -5.59 -11.48 0.63
C THR A 82 -4.91 -12.12 -0.56
N GLU A 83 -3.99 -11.40 -1.20
CA GLU A 83 -3.32 -11.88 -2.40
C GLU A 83 -1.95 -11.23 -2.51
N ILE A 84 -0.94 -12.01 -2.82
CA ILE A 84 0.38 -11.50 -3.16
C ILE A 84 0.48 -11.52 -4.68
N VAL A 85 0.74 -10.35 -5.25
CA VAL A 85 0.84 -10.19 -6.69
C VAL A 85 2.31 -10.28 -7.08
N GLY A 86 2.55 -10.98 -8.18
CA GLY A 86 3.83 -10.85 -8.82
C GLY A 86 4.97 -11.63 -8.21
N SER A 87 4.78 -12.93 -8.00
CA SER A 87 5.92 -13.77 -7.71
C SER A 87 6.96 -13.67 -8.83
N ALA A 88 6.51 -13.43 -10.06
CA ALA A 88 7.40 -13.15 -11.18
C ALA A 88 8.15 -11.84 -11.01
N ASP A 89 7.53 -10.85 -10.38
CA ASP A 89 8.18 -9.58 -10.09
C ASP A 89 9.27 -9.74 -9.04
N VAL A 90 9.06 -10.62 -8.09
CA VAL A 90 10.10 -10.95 -7.11
C VAL A 90 11.30 -11.55 -7.80
N ASP A 91 11.09 -12.41 -8.77
CA ASP A 91 12.15 -13.00 -9.57
C ASP A 91 12.92 -11.94 -10.36
N ALA A 92 12.23 -10.90 -10.78
CA ALA A 92 12.87 -9.81 -11.51
C ALA A 92 13.85 -9.02 -10.65
N PHE A 93 13.74 -9.08 -9.34
CA PHE A 93 14.67 -8.42 -8.43
C PHE A 93 15.87 -9.30 -8.08
N SER A 94 15.82 -10.54 -8.42
CA SER A 94 16.95 -11.44 -8.17
C SER A 94 17.84 -11.62 -9.42
#